data_abb37970f056176790f2f673b67d501b
#
_entry.id   abb37970f056176790f2f673b67d501b
#
_cell.length_a   1.000
_cell.length_b   1.000
_cell.length_c   1.000
_cell.angle_alpha   90.00
_cell.angle_beta   90.00
_cell.angle_gamma   90.00
#
_symmetry.space_group_name_H-M   'P 1'
#
loop_
_entity.id
_entity.type
_entity.pdbx_description
1 polymer ?
#
loop_
_entity_poly.entity_id
_entity_poly.type
_entity_poly.pdbx_seq_one_letter_code
_entity_poly.pdbx_strand_id
1 'polypeptide(L)'
;MLKKVLKWSGISVLVLVIVLAAVPFLFKDKIKGKIVETINKNVNAKVGLEDVSLNLFKSFPKANVTLDKMSVINRAPFEGDTLVYSDKINLKMSMMELFNGEKEPMKIESISTENTKLNILFNKDGVGNYDIALKKDEKET
;
A
#
# COMPACT_ATOMS: atom_id res chain seq x y z
N MET A 1 -22.33 -41.06 6.21
CA MET A 1 -20.97 -40.51 6.27
C MET A 1 -20.72 -39.44 5.22
N LEU A 2 -21.11 -39.68 3.98
CA LEU A 2 -20.89 -38.68 2.92
C LEU A 2 -21.60 -37.36 3.20
N LYS A 3 -22.82 -37.40 3.72
CA LYS A 3 -23.58 -36.20 4.05
C LYS A 3 -22.92 -35.38 5.16
N LYS A 4 -22.29 -36.02 6.13
CA LYS A 4 -21.57 -35.31 7.20
C LYS A 4 -20.31 -34.63 6.67
N VAL A 5 -19.58 -35.31 5.81
CA VAL A 5 -18.37 -34.77 5.21
C VAL A 5 -18.70 -33.56 4.34
N LEU A 6 -19.76 -33.65 3.51
CA LEU A 6 -20.23 -32.54 2.69
C LEU A 6 -20.68 -31.37 3.56
N LYS A 7 -21.41 -31.64 4.63
CA LYS A 7 -21.89 -30.59 5.55
C LYS A 7 -20.74 -29.87 6.22
N TRP A 8 -19.78 -30.62 6.75
CA TRP A 8 -18.61 -30.05 7.42
C TRP A 8 -17.70 -29.31 6.44
N SER A 9 -17.54 -29.85 5.23
CA SER A 9 -16.79 -29.22 4.16
C SER A 9 -17.42 -27.89 3.75
N GLY A 10 -18.75 -27.87 3.61
CA GLY A 10 -19.50 -26.65 3.29
C GLY A 10 -19.38 -25.59 4.39
N ILE A 11 -19.46 -26.02 5.65
CA ILE A 11 -19.29 -25.11 6.79
C ILE A 11 -17.87 -24.57 6.82
N SER A 12 -16.87 -25.39 6.55
CA SER A 12 -15.47 -24.97 6.52
C SER A 12 -15.22 -23.92 5.44
N VAL A 13 -15.77 -24.13 4.24
CA VAL A 13 -15.66 -23.17 3.14
C VAL A 13 -16.37 -21.86 3.49
N LEU A 14 -17.57 -21.97 4.09
CA LEU A 14 -18.32 -20.79 4.50
C LEU A 14 -17.55 -19.96 5.52
N VAL A 15 -16.97 -20.62 6.52
CA VAL A 15 -16.13 -19.95 7.54
C VAL A 15 -14.95 -19.26 6.89
N LEU A 16 -14.31 -19.93 5.95
CA LEU A 16 -13.16 -19.35 5.23
C LEU A 16 -13.56 -18.09 4.48
N VAL A 17 -14.69 -18.13 3.78
CA VAL A 17 -15.22 -16.96 3.05
C VAL A 17 -15.52 -15.81 4.01
N ILE A 18 -16.13 -16.10 5.14
CA ILE A 18 -16.45 -15.08 6.16
C ILE A 18 -15.16 -14.46 6.70
N VAL A 19 -14.15 -15.26 6.98
CA VAL A 19 -12.86 -14.78 7.47
C VAL A 19 -12.20 -13.87 6.44
N LEU A 20 -12.17 -14.31 5.18
CA LEU A 20 -11.59 -13.50 4.10
C LEU A 20 -12.35 -12.19 3.89
N ALA A 21 -13.65 -12.20 4.05
CA ALA A 21 -14.45 -10.99 3.93
C ALA A 21 -14.25 -10.05 5.12
N ALA A 22 -14.00 -10.62 6.30
CA ALA A 22 -13.80 -9.84 7.52
C ALA A 22 -12.41 -9.19 7.62
N VAL A 23 -11.39 -9.80 7.01
CA VAL A 23 -10.02 -9.30 7.08
C VAL A 23 -9.91 -7.82 6.67
N PRO A 24 -10.49 -7.37 5.54
CA PRO A 24 -10.42 -5.96 5.17
C PRO A 24 -11.03 -5.02 6.21
N PHE A 25 -12.06 -5.47 6.92
CA PHE A 25 -12.71 -4.64 7.94
C PHE A 25 -11.94 -4.60 9.25
N LEU A 26 -11.38 -5.74 9.64
CA LEU A 26 -10.71 -5.86 10.94
C LEU A 26 -9.30 -5.27 10.94
N PHE A 27 -8.61 -5.37 9.82
CA PHE A 27 -7.20 -4.97 9.72
C PHE A 27 -6.95 -3.74 8.85
N LYS A 28 -8.01 -3.09 8.40
CA LYS A 28 -7.91 -1.92 7.54
C LYS A 28 -7.00 -0.84 8.12
N ASP A 29 -7.20 -0.48 9.37
CA ASP A 29 -6.41 0.55 10.02
C ASP A 29 -4.95 0.13 10.22
N LYS A 30 -4.73 -1.15 10.51
CA LYS A 30 -3.37 -1.68 10.63
C LYS A 30 -2.64 -1.67 9.30
N ILE A 31 -3.33 -2.05 8.23
CA ILE A 31 -2.76 -2.05 6.88
C ILE A 31 -2.43 -0.62 6.47
N LYS A 32 -3.35 0.31 6.69
CA LYS A 32 -3.14 1.72 6.42
C LYS A 32 -1.92 2.25 7.18
N GLY A 33 -1.88 2.00 8.48
CA GLY A 33 -0.78 2.45 9.33
C GLY A 33 0.56 1.89 8.89
N LYS A 34 0.59 0.61 8.54
CA LYS A 34 1.82 -0.04 8.08
C LYS A 34 2.29 0.51 6.74
N ILE A 35 1.39 0.76 5.83
CA ILE A 35 1.73 1.34 4.53
C ILE A 35 2.33 2.74 4.72
N VAL A 36 1.65 3.59 5.47
CA VAL A 36 2.11 4.96 5.73
C VAL A 36 3.46 4.95 6.44
N GLU A 37 3.61 4.11 7.45
CA GLU A 37 4.87 3.98 8.19
C GLU A 37 6.00 3.52 7.28
N THR A 38 5.75 2.49 6.48
CA THR A 38 6.76 1.95 5.57
C THR A 38 7.22 3.00 4.55
N ILE A 39 6.28 3.74 3.99
CA ILE A 39 6.61 4.77 3.03
C ILE A 39 7.39 5.90 3.73
N ASN A 40 6.93 6.35 4.89
CA ASN A 40 7.59 7.43 5.63
C ASN A 40 8.99 7.06 6.08
N LYS A 41 9.25 5.79 6.34
CA LYS A 41 10.61 5.33 6.67
C LYS A 41 11.54 5.32 5.48
N ASN A 42 11.01 5.19 4.28
CA ASN A 42 11.81 5.02 3.07
C ASN A 42 11.90 6.27 2.22
N VAL A 43 11.15 7.30 2.54
CA VAL A 43 11.19 8.55 1.78
C VAL A 43 11.34 9.75 2.70
N ASN A 44 12.04 10.75 2.20
CA ASN A 44 12.19 12.02 2.91
C ASN A 44 11.03 12.94 2.53
N ALA A 45 9.84 12.54 2.90
CA ALA A 45 8.62 13.26 2.61
C ALA A 45 7.55 12.88 3.62
N LYS A 46 6.54 13.71 3.71
CA LYS A 46 5.39 13.47 4.57
C LYS A 46 4.29 12.87 3.72
N VAL A 47 3.93 11.63 3.98
CA VAL A 47 2.89 10.93 3.23
C VAL A 47 1.58 10.99 4.00
N GLY A 48 0.55 11.46 3.34
CA GLY A 48 -0.81 11.47 3.86
C GLY A 48 -1.67 10.51 3.05
N LEU A 49 -2.65 9.91 3.71
CA LEU A 49 -3.52 8.93 3.10
C LEU A 49 -4.88 8.97 3.82
N GLU A 50 -5.94 9.19 3.05
CA GLU A 50 -7.26 9.29 3.67
C GLU A 50 -7.84 7.92 4.02
N ASP A 51 -7.74 6.98 3.10
CA ASP A 51 -8.31 5.66 3.32
C ASP A 51 -7.55 4.58 2.56
N VAL A 52 -7.66 3.36 3.05
CA VAL A 52 -7.12 2.16 2.41
C VAL A 52 -8.24 1.14 2.29
N SER A 53 -8.40 0.59 1.11
CA SER A 53 -9.33 -0.50 0.87
C SER A 53 -8.56 -1.72 0.40
N LEU A 54 -8.96 -2.88 0.88
CA LEU A 54 -8.33 -4.14 0.52
C LEU A 54 -9.37 -5.04 -0.11
N ASN A 55 -9.09 -5.55 -1.30
CA ASN A 55 -9.96 -6.49 -1.97
C ASN A 55 -9.18 -7.77 -2.25
N LEU A 56 -9.64 -8.87 -1.64
CA LEU A 56 -9.01 -10.18 -1.76
C LEU A 56 -9.71 -11.08 -2.77
N PHE A 57 -10.90 -10.70 -3.23
CA PHE A 57 -11.71 -11.57 -4.08
C PHE A 57 -11.60 -11.25 -5.57
N LYS A 58 -11.50 -9.97 -5.89
CA LYS A 58 -11.54 -9.51 -7.28
C LYS A 58 -10.41 -10.07 -8.14
N SER A 59 -9.26 -10.26 -7.57
CA SER A 59 -8.06 -10.73 -8.28
C SER A 59 -7.41 -11.93 -7.61
N PHE A 60 -8.17 -12.67 -6.81
CA PHE A 60 -7.66 -13.84 -6.09
C PHE A 60 -6.84 -14.76 -7.02
N PRO A 61 -5.69 -15.29 -6.59
CA PRO A 61 -5.06 -15.20 -5.27
C PRO A 61 -4.25 -13.91 -5.02
N LYS A 62 -4.43 -12.92 -5.84
CA LYS A 62 -3.76 -11.63 -5.69
C LYS A 62 -4.65 -10.67 -4.90
N ALA A 63 -4.02 -9.79 -4.14
CA ALA A 63 -4.71 -8.76 -3.39
C ALA A 63 -4.64 -7.44 -4.14
N ASN A 64 -5.75 -6.70 -4.12
CA ASN A 64 -5.79 -5.33 -4.59
C ASN A 64 -5.88 -4.41 -3.37
N VAL A 65 -4.90 -3.53 -3.23
CA VAL A 65 -4.92 -2.49 -2.20
C VAL A 65 -5.19 -1.17 -2.91
N THR A 66 -6.23 -0.48 -2.48
CA THR A 66 -6.59 0.82 -3.02
C THR A 66 -6.29 1.89 -1.97
N LEU A 67 -5.49 2.86 -2.36
CA LEU A 67 -5.13 3.99 -1.52
C LEU A 67 -5.93 5.20 -2.01
N ASP A 68 -6.76 5.75 -1.14
CA ASP A 68 -7.60 6.90 -1.48
C ASP A 68 -6.98 8.20 -0.97
N LYS A 69 -6.92 9.16 -1.86
CA LYS A 69 -6.41 10.51 -1.59
C LYS A 69 -5.04 10.49 -0.92
N MET A 70 -4.10 9.86 -1.61
CA MET A 70 -2.72 9.85 -1.18
C MET A 70 -2.03 11.14 -1.58
N SER A 71 -1.29 11.71 -0.64
CA SER A 71 -0.48 12.90 -0.89
C SER A 71 0.94 12.67 -0.39
N VAL A 72 1.90 13.19 -1.15
CA VAL A 72 3.29 13.21 -0.74
C VAL A 72 3.72 14.67 -0.67
N ILE A 73 4.01 15.12 0.53
CA ILE A 73 4.38 16.52 0.77
C ILE A 73 5.86 16.56 1.09
N ASN A 74 6.56 17.43 0.41
CA ASN A 74 8.00 17.56 0.57
C ASN A 74 8.39 18.09 1.96
N ARG A 75 9.53 17.59 2.43
CA ARG A 75 10.25 18.19 3.55
C ARG A 75 11.34 19.10 2.99
N ALA A 76 12.07 19.77 3.86
CA ALA A 76 13.13 20.66 3.41
C ALA A 76 14.03 20.01 2.35
N PRO A 77 14.46 20.74 1.31
CA PRO A 77 14.35 22.20 1.14
C PRO A 77 13.01 22.67 0.52
N PHE A 78 12.11 21.78 0.20
CA PHE A 78 10.82 22.10 -0.40
C PHE A 78 9.65 21.95 0.58
N GLU A 79 9.91 22.19 1.84
CA GLU A 79 8.93 21.93 2.90
C GLU A 79 7.57 22.57 2.61
N GLY A 80 6.52 21.75 2.70
CA GLY A 80 5.15 22.17 2.48
C GLY A 80 4.66 22.04 1.04
N ASP A 81 5.57 21.85 0.08
CA ASP A 81 5.16 21.67 -1.31
C ASP A 81 4.67 20.25 -1.55
N THR A 82 3.53 20.13 -2.23
CA THR A 82 3.00 18.82 -2.58
C THR A 82 3.69 18.29 -3.82
N LEU A 83 4.41 17.19 -3.68
CA LEU A 83 5.07 16.53 -4.79
C LEU A 83 4.10 15.73 -5.63
N VAL A 84 3.30 14.90 -4.98
CA VAL A 84 2.34 14.02 -5.64
C VAL A 84 1.02 14.06 -4.90
N TYR A 85 -0.04 14.13 -5.65
CA TYR A 85 -1.39 13.90 -5.15
C TYR A 85 -2.11 12.95 -6.09
N SER A 86 -2.76 11.95 -5.56
CA SER A 86 -3.54 11.01 -6.35
C SER A 86 -4.88 10.75 -5.65
N ASP A 87 -5.96 10.83 -6.42
CA ASP A 87 -7.28 10.48 -5.89
C ASP A 87 -7.36 9.00 -5.56
N LYS A 88 -6.71 8.17 -6.36
CA LYS A 88 -6.76 6.74 -6.16
C LYS A 88 -5.50 6.07 -6.70
N ILE A 89 -4.91 5.22 -5.90
CA ILE A 89 -3.79 4.38 -6.31
C ILE A 89 -4.18 2.94 -6.05
N ASN A 90 -4.14 2.12 -7.08
CA ASN A 90 -4.42 0.69 -6.96
C ASN A 90 -3.12 -0.09 -7.03
N LEU A 91 -2.86 -0.87 -6.01
CA LEU A 91 -1.69 -1.74 -5.95
C LEU A 91 -2.15 -3.18 -6.04
N LYS A 92 -1.56 -3.93 -6.96
CA LYS A 92 -1.85 -5.35 -7.10
C LYS A 92 -0.62 -6.14 -6.70
N MET A 93 -0.81 -7.10 -5.83
CA MET A 93 0.28 -7.90 -5.30
C MET A 93 -0.21 -9.29 -4.92
N SER A 94 0.70 -10.22 -4.69
CA SER A 94 0.33 -11.51 -4.16
C SER A 94 -0.22 -11.33 -2.74
N MET A 95 -1.26 -12.09 -2.41
CA MET A 95 -1.84 -12.06 -1.07
C MET A 95 -0.79 -12.38 0.00
N MET A 96 0.18 -13.21 -0.34
CA MET A 96 1.26 -13.58 0.57
C MET A 96 2.11 -12.38 1.00
N GLU A 97 2.22 -11.37 0.15
CA GLU A 97 3.00 -10.17 0.48
C GLU A 97 2.41 -9.40 1.67
N LEU A 98 1.10 -9.50 1.87
CA LEU A 98 0.45 -8.85 3.01
C LEU A 98 0.79 -9.53 4.34
N PHE A 99 1.16 -10.79 4.28
CA PHE A 99 1.44 -11.59 5.46
C PHE A 99 2.93 -11.85 5.67
N ASN A 100 3.76 -11.47 4.69
CA ASN A 100 5.20 -11.52 4.87
C ASN A 100 5.61 -10.47 5.89
N GLY A 101 6.46 -10.83 6.81
CA GLY A 101 6.96 -9.92 7.82
C GLY A 101 7.84 -8.82 7.20
N GLU A 102 8.40 -7.99 8.05
CA GLU A 102 9.22 -6.85 7.65
C GLU A 102 10.58 -7.23 7.05
N LYS A 103 10.87 -8.52 6.97
CA LYS A 103 12.17 -9.01 6.54
C LYS A 103 12.49 -8.79 5.07
N GLU A 104 11.48 -8.70 4.23
CA GLU A 104 11.65 -8.53 2.79
C GLU A 104 10.81 -7.38 2.29
N PRO A 105 11.31 -6.65 1.28
CA PRO A 105 10.51 -5.59 0.67
C PRO A 105 9.27 -6.17 -0.01
N MET A 106 8.19 -5.44 0.08
CA MET A 106 6.93 -5.83 -0.52
C MET A 106 7.05 -5.76 -2.05
N LYS A 107 6.72 -6.86 -2.71
CA LYS A 107 6.74 -6.93 -4.16
C LYS A 107 5.38 -6.54 -4.71
N ILE A 108 5.35 -5.47 -5.47
CA ILE A 108 4.13 -4.97 -6.10
C ILE A 108 4.19 -5.31 -7.57
N GLU A 109 3.16 -6.02 -8.06
CA GLU A 109 3.12 -6.46 -9.45
C GLU A 109 2.61 -5.38 -10.39
N SER A 110 1.68 -4.56 -9.93
CA SER A 110 1.06 -3.54 -10.76
C SER A 110 0.65 -2.36 -9.91
N ILE A 111 0.87 -1.18 -10.47
CA ILE A 111 0.44 0.09 -9.87
C ILE A 111 -0.35 0.83 -10.93
N SER A 112 -1.58 1.23 -10.59
CA SER A 112 -2.37 2.11 -11.43
C SER A 112 -2.87 3.28 -10.61
N THR A 113 -2.98 4.43 -11.24
CA THR A 113 -3.39 5.65 -10.55
C THR A 113 -4.50 6.35 -11.31
N GLU A 114 -5.33 7.08 -10.57
CA GLU A 114 -6.40 7.90 -11.14
C GLU A 114 -6.26 9.33 -10.64
N ASN A 115 -6.40 10.28 -11.55
CA ASN A 115 -6.35 11.71 -11.23
C ASN A 115 -5.11 12.09 -10.41
N THR A 116 -3.95 11.74 -10.95
CA THR A 116 -2.68 11.99 -10.29
C THR A 116 -2.08 13.30 -10.76
N LYS A 117 -1.69 14.13 -9.81
CA LYS A 117 -0.96 15.37 -10.07
C LYS A 117 0.45 15.23 -9.55
N LEU A 118 1.39 15.54 -10.40
CA LEU A 118 2.80 15.52 -10.06
C LEU A 118 3.34 16.94 -10.23
N ASN A 119 3.92 17.48 -9.18
CA ASN A 119 4.46 18.83 -9.17
C ASN A 119 5.97 18.77 -8.95
N ILE A 120 6.71 18.94 -10.01
CA ILE A 120 8.17 18.86 -9.97
C ILE A 120 8.76 20.27 -9.88
N LEU A 121 9.54 20.49 -8.83
CA LEU A 121 10.20 21.77 -8.57
C LEU A 121 11.70 21.55 -8.45
N PHE A 122 12.45 22.58 -8.81
CA PHE A 122 13.90 22.57 -8.67
C PHE A 122 14.32 23.79 -7.85
N ASN A 123 15.31 23.61 -6.97
CA ASN A 123 15.86 24.73 -6.24
C ASN A 123 17.01 25.36 -7.03
N LYS A 124 17.65 26.39 -6.43
CA LYS A 124 18.75 27.11 -7.07
C LYS A 124 19.97 26.22 -7.38
N ASP A 125 20.12 25.15 -6.61
CA ASP A 125 21.23 24.22 -6.76
C ASP A 125 20.93 23.10 -7.77
N GLY A 126 19.75 23.16 -8.40
CA GLY A 126 19.34 22.15 -9.38
C GLY A 126 18.80 20.87 -8.76
N VAL A 127 18.56 20.86 -7.47
CA VAL A 127 17.99 19.69 -6.78
C VAL A 127 16.48 19.66 -7.00
N GLY A 128 15.98 18.51 -7.42
CA GLY A 128 14.54 18.33 -7.64
C GLY A 128 13.83 17.87 -6.39
N ASN A 129 12.59 18.30 -6.24
CA ASN A 129 11.76 17.89 -5.11
C ASN A 129 11.37 16.42 -5.17
N TYR A 130 11.57 15.76 -6.30
CA TYR A 130 11.31 14.33 -6.44
C TYR A 130 12.40 13.46 -5.80
N ASP A 131 13.53 14.04 -5.44
CA ASP A 131 14.61 13.32 -4.80
C ASP A 131 14.32 13.15 -3.31
N ILE A 132 13.33 12.32 -3.03
CA ILE A 132 12.84 12.07 -1.68
C ILE A 132 13.25 10.71 -1.12
N ALA A 133 13.94 9.90 -1.91
CA ALA A 133 14.42 8.61 -1.42
C ALA A 133 15.43 8.85 -0.30
N LEU A 134 15.19 8.23 0.85
CA LEU A 134 16.16 8.25 1.93
C LEU A 134 17.36 7.44 1.48
N LYS A 135 18.51 8.09 1.42
CA LYS A 135 19.74 7.41 1.08
C LYS A 135 20.12 6.49 2.22
N LYS A 136 19.94 5.20 1.99
CA LYS A 136 20.54 4.21 2.86
C LYS A 136 22.05 4.34 2.70
N ASP A 137 22.78 3.88 3.71
CA ASP A 137 24.21 3.94 3.71
C ASP A 137 24.81 3.72 2.32
N GLU A 138 25.68 4.63 1.90
CA GLU A 138 26.35 4.57 0.60
C GLU A 138 27.08 3.25 0.33
N LYS A 139 27.24 2.45 1.36
CA LYS A 139 27.91 1.15 1.25
C LYS A 139 27.09 0.11 0.50
N GLU A 140 25.83 0.37 0.24
CA GLU A 140 24.96 -0.55 -0.47
C GLU A 140 24.91 -0.34 -1.98
N THR A 141 25.63 0.64 -2.48
CA THR A 141 25.70 0.90 -3.92
C THR A 141 26.83 0.15 -4.58
#